data_cc33cc84dcf25f9a0a9c706240581098
#
_entry.id   cc33cc84dcf25f9a0a9c706240581098
#
_cell.length_a   1.000
_cell.length_b   1.000
_cell.length_c   1.000
_cell.angle_alpha   90.00
_cell.angle_beta   90.00
_cell.angle_gamma   90.00
#
_symmetry.space_group_name_H-M   'P 1'
#
loop_
_entity.id
_entity.type
_entity.pdbx_description
1 polymer ?
#
loop_
_entity_poly.entity_id
_entity_poly.type
_entity_poly.pdbx_seq_one_letter_code
_entity_poly.pdbx_strand_id
1 'polypeptide(L)'
;MKMITGVSKMCCDGVIQYLEKEKIPILIKNRHTCLDLNDSNMYVLKKGIVKVSLIMQDEREFNITYLQGLDVVSLYCDCLTQFRDCHPKIRIESEQAELYCISKEKFYKRVKEDANLQNYVDTYYRNRLKLAITREQVMIMNSKAGAVCSWLY
;
A
#
# COMPACT_ATOMS: atom_id res chain seq x y z
N MET A 1 -18.72 6.90 0.17
CA MET A 1 -17.59 6.77 -0.77
C MET A 1 -17.45 5.32 -1.16
N LYS A 2 -17.81 4.96 -2.37
CA LYS A 2 -17.36 3.68 -2.92
C LYS A 2 -15.85 3.77 -2.93
N MET A 3 -15.19 3.10 -1.98
CA MET A 3 -13.75 2.89 -2.07
C MET A 3 -13.49 2.31 -3.46
N ILE A 4 -12.71 3.03 -4.25
CA ILE A 4 -12.26 2.52 -5.54
C ILE A 4 -11.28 1.38 -5.21
N THR A 5 -11.83 0.21 -4.94
CA THR A 5 -11.12 -1.06 -4.93
C THR A 5 -10.82 -1.42 -6.37
N GLY A 6 -10.10 -0.55 -7.03
CA GLY A 6 -9.87 -0.63 -8.47
C GLY A 6 -8.45 -1.00 -8.83
N VAL A 7 -7.83 -1.90 -8.07
CA VAL A 7 -6.80 -2.74 -8.69
C VAL A 7 -7.59 -3.84 -9.39
N SER A 8 -7.66 -3.77 -10.70
CA SER A 8 -8.36 -4.76 -11.51
C SER A 8 -7.97 -6.16 -11.04
N LYS A 9 -8.95 -7.01 -10.78
CA LYS A 9 -8.79 -8.40 -10.36
C LYS A 9 -7.75 -9.17 -11.21
N MET A 10 -7.61 -8.80 -12.47
CA MET A 10 -6.62 -9.36 -13.39
C MET A 10 -5.16 -9.00 -13.08
N CYS A 11 -4.89 -7.88 -12.42
CA CYS A 11 -3.51 -7.49 -12.07
C CYS A 11 -3.00 -8.21 -10.82
N CYS A 12 -3.90 -8.69 -9.95
CA CYS A 12 -3.52 -9.37 -8.71
C CYS A 12 -2.95 -10.78 -8.97
N ASP A 13 -3.28 -11.40 -10.09
CA ASP A 13 -2.90 -12.78 -10.38
C ASP A 13 -1.38 -12.98 -10.42
N GLY A 14 -0.64 -12.00 -10.92
CA GLY A 14 0.82 -12.08 -11.00
C GLY A 14 1.50 -12.14 -9.63
N VAL A 15 1.03 -11.37 -8.66
CA VAL A 15 1.58 -11.37 -7.30
C VAL A 15 1.19 -12.65 -6.57
N ILE A 16 -0.06 -13.07 -6.67
CA ILE A 16 -0.55 -14.30 -6.04
C ILE A 16 0.24 -15.50 -6.57
N GLN A 17 0.38 -15.63 -7.89
CA GLN A 17 1.16 -16.70 -8.51
C GLN A 17 2.62 -16.71 -8.03
N TYR A 18 3.23 -15.53 -7.90
CA TYR A 18 4.57 -15.41 -7.34
C TYR A 18 4.64 -15.94 -5.91
N LEU A 19 3.73 -15.50 -5.04
CA LEU A 19 3.70 -15.89 -3.63
C LEU A 19 3.46 -17.39 -3.45
N GLU A 20 2.56 -17.97 -4.25
CA GLU A 20 2.27 -19.41 -4.24
C GLU A 20 3.46 -20.24 -4.73
N LYS A 21 4.10 -19.80 -5.82
CA LYS A 21 5.28 -20.47 -6.38
C LYS A 21 6.46 -20.49 -5.41
N GLU A 22 6.69 -19.39 -4.73
CA GLU A 22 7.76 -19.26 -3.72
C GLU A 22 7.39 -19.89 -2.36
N LYS A 23 6.15 -20.40 -2.21
CA LYS A 23 5.64 -21.02 -0.98
C LYS A 23 5.85 -20.13 0.26
N ILE A 24 5.57 -18.85 0.12
CA ILE A 24 5.73 -17.86 1.19
C ILE A 24 4.68 -18.14 2.28
N PRO A 25 5.08 -18.28 3.55
CA PRO A 25 4.14 -18.49 4.64
C PRO A 25 3.32 -17.22 4.94
N ILE A 26 2.07 -17.42 5.36
CA ILE A 26 1.19 -16.36 5.82
C ILE A 26 1.54 -16.01 7.26
N LEU A 27 1.75 -14.72 7.52
CA LEU A 27 1.87 -14.16 8.85
C LEU A 27 0.53 -13.61 9.30
N ILE A 28 0.10 -13.97 10.51
CA ILE A 28 -1.09 -13.40 11.14
C ILE A 28 -0.64 -12.38 12.17
N LYS A 29 -1.13 -11.16 12.05
CA LYS A 29 -0.87 -10.05 12.98
C LYS A 29 -2.16 -9.52 13.56
N ASN A 30 -2.13 -9.25 14.86
CA ASN A 30 -3.28 -8.73 15.60
C ASN A 30 -3.38 -7.21 15.51
N ARG A 31 -4.54 -6.71 15.85
CA ARG A 31 -4.83 -5.28 15.91
C ARG A 31 -3.78 -4.50 16.71
N HIS A 32 -3.48 -3.30 16.24
CA HIS A 32 -2.47 -2.39 16.79
C HIS A 32 -1.02 -2.83 16.69
N THR A 33 -0.73 -3.98 16.11
CA THR A 33 0.64 -4.37 15.77
C THR A 33 1.18 -3.45 14.69
N CYS A 34 2.39 -2.93 14.88
CA CYS A 34 3.13 -2.20 13.85
C CYS A 34 4.01 -3.17 13.06
N LEU A 35 4.12 -2.95 11.75
CA LEU A 35 5.03 -3.70 10.89
C LEU A 35 6.40 -3.03 10.92
N ASP A 36 7.44 -3.85 11.02
CA ASP A 36 8.82 -3.40 10.93
C ASP A 36 9.19 -3.15 9.46
N LEU A 37 9.27 -1.87 9.09
CA LEU A 37 9.68 -1.44 7.76
C LEU A 37 11.20 -1.33 7.71
N ASN A 38 11.83 -2.30 7.11
CA ASN A 38 13.26 -2.27 6.83
C ASN A 38 13.52 -2.38 5.32
N ASP A 39 14.75 -2.10 4.92
CA ASP A 39 15.13 -2.12 3.51
C ASP A 39 15.21 -3.53 2.90
N SER A 40 15.13 -4.55 3.74
CA SER A 40 15.32 -5.95 3.32
C SER A 40 14.01 -6.67 3.00
N ASN A 41 12.89 -6.25 3.58
CA ASN A 41 11.63 -6.96 3.52
C ASN A 41 10.51 -6.14 2.88
N MET A 42 9.63 -6.84 2.19
CA MET A 42 8.38 -6.32 1.66
C MET A 42 7.20 -7.03 2.30
N TYR A 43 6.15 -6.28 2.58
CA TYR A 43 4.90 -6.80 3.07
C TYR A 43 3.81 -6.74 1.99
N VAL A 44 3.12 -7.86 1.81
CA VAL A 44 1.94 -7.97 0.98
C VAL A 44 0.76 -8.27 1.88
N LEU A 45 -0.22 -7.38 1.91
CA LEU A 45 -1.47 -7.59 2.63
C LEU A 45 -2.36 -8.52 1.81
N LYS A 46 -2.74 -9.65 2.39
CA LYS A 46 -3.70 -10.60 1.80
C LYS A 46 -5.12 -10.29 2.24
N LYS A 47 -5.29 -10.06 3.54
CA LYS A 47 -6.59 -9.81 4.17
C LYS A 47 -6.43 -8.91 5.38
N GLY A 48 -7.40 -8.06 5.60
CA GLY A 48 -7.42 -7.13 6.73
C GLY A 48 -7.28 -5.68 6.30
N ILE A 49 -7.06 -4.81 7.27
CA ILE A 49 -6.91 -3.37 7.08
C ILE A 49 -5.65 -2.90 7.78
N VAL A 50 -4.82 -2.16 7.07
CA VAL A 50 -3.66 -1.48 7.63
C VAL A 50 -3.78 0.02 7.45
N LYS A 51 -3.34 0.77 8.45
CA LYS A 51 -3.19 2.22 8.39
C LYS A 51 -1.75 2.56 8.05
N VAL A 52 -1.59 3.42 7.07
CA VAL A 52 -0.29 4.02 6.72
C VAL A 52 -0.28 5.45 7.21
N SER A 53 0.69 5.79 8.02
CA SER A 53 0.91 7.14 8.55
C SER A 53 2.37 7.55 8.40
N LEU A 54 2.62 8.85 8.53
CA LEU A 54 3.95 9.44 8.61
C LEU A 54 4.16 9.98 10.02
N ILE A 55 5.29 9.64 10.59
CA ILE A 55 5.75 10.14 11.90
C ILE A 55 6.81 11.20 11.65
N MET A 56 6.57 12.40 12.18
CA MET A 56 7.52 13.51 12.11
C MET A 56 8.56 13.41 13.24
N GLN A 57 9.63 14.19 13.16
CA GLN A 57 10.65 14.27 14.21
C GLN A 57 10.11 14.69 15.59
N ASP A 58 9.07 15.52 15.60
CA ASP A 58 8.38 15.97 16.81
C ASP A 58 7.28 14.99 17.29
N GLU A 59 7.34 13.75 16.82
CA GLU A 59 6.42 12.65 17.14
C GLU A 59 4.96 12.85 16.67
N ARG A 60 4.65 13.91 15.95
CA ARG A 60 3.32 14.05 15.34
C ARG A 60 3.08 12.98 14.29
N GLU A 61 1.90 12.38 14.33
CA GLU A 61 1.47 11.36 13.38
C GLU A 61 0.44 11.92 12.40
N PHE A 62 0.70 11.75 11.12
CA PHE A 62 -0.22 12.12 10.03
C PHE A 62 -0.71 10.87 9.32
N ASN A 63 -2.01 10.63 9.39
CA ASN A 63 -2.64 9.52 8.68
C ASN A 63 -2.67 9.83 7.18
N ILE A 64 -2.09 8.94 6.39
CA ILE A 64 -2.04 9.09 4.94
C ILE A 64 -3.17 8.33 4.27
N THR A 65 -3.31 7.04 4.60
CA THR A 65 -4.32 6.19 3.98
C THR A 65 -4.56 4.92 4.77
N TYR A 66 -5.64 4.23 4.42
CA TYR A 66 -5.90 2.85 4.82
C TYR A 66 -5.81 1.97 3.58
N LEU A 67 -5.12 0.85 3.69
CA LEU A 67 -5.03 -0.18 2.67
C LEU A 67 -5.85 -1.39 3.11
N GLN A 68 -6.64 -1.93 2.20
CA GLN A 68 -7.55 -3.04 2.49
C GLN A 68 -7.51 -4.08 1.37
N GLY A 69 -7.64 -5.35 1.75
CA GLY A 69 -7.62 -6.45 0.82
C GLY A 69 -6.22 -6.74 0.27
N LEU A 70 -6.13 -7.29 -0.92
CA LEU A 70 -4.83 -7.58 -1.54
C LEU A 70 -4.14 -6.28 -1.95
N ASP A 71 -3.03 -5.97 -1.29
CA ASP A 71 -2.23 -4.78 -1.57
C ASP A 71 -0.76 -5.03 -1.22
N VAL A 72 0.15 -4.50 -2.02
CA VAL A 72 1.59 -4.55 -1.73
C VAL A 72 1.97 -3.29 -0.93
N VAL A 73 1.87 -3.40 0.37
CA VAL A 73 2.03 -2.28 1.32
C VAL A 73 3.38 -1.59 1.17
N SER A 74 4.44 -2.35 0.97
CA SER A 74 5.79 -1.79 0.83
C SER A 74 5.99 -0.98 -0.45
N LEU A 75 5.31 -1.31 -1.55
CA LEU A 75 5.34 -0.48 -2.77
C LEU A 75 4.73 0.90 -2.50
N TYR A 76 3.66 0.95 -1.72
CA TYR A 76 3.05 2.21 -1.32
C TYR A 76 3.99 3.03 -0.42
N CYS A 77 4.60 2.39 0.56
CA CYS A 77 5.50 3.04 1.52
C CYS A 77 6.78 3.56 0.87
N ASP A 78 7.31 2.88 -0.13
CA ASP A 78 8.49 3.33 -0.87
C ASP A 78 8.26 4.69 -1.57
N CYS A 79 7.01 5.03 -1.88
CA CYS A 79 6.66 6.35 -2.41
C CYS A 79 6.70 7.46 -1.34
N LEU A 80 6.63 7.13 -0.06
CA LEU A 80 6.55 8.07 1.06
C LEU A 80 7.91 8.44 1.66
N THR A 81 8.97 7.75 1.30
CA THR A 81 10.29 7.85 1.96
C THR A 81 11.12 9.07 1.56
N GLN A 82 10.61 9.94 0.70
CA GLN A 82 11.38 11.08 0.17
C GLN A 82 11.28 12.37 0.99
N PHE A 83 10.44 12.40 2.02
CA PHE A 83 10.34 13.55 2.91
C PHE A 83 11.41 13.47 3.98
N ARG A 84 12.22 14.54 4.10
CA ARG A 84 13.18 14.70 5.19
C ARG A 84 12.42 14.72 6.52
N ASP A 85 13.03 14.09 7.53
CA ASP A 85 12.58 14.17 8.92
C ASP A 85 11.24 13.49 9.22
N CYS A 86 10.77 12.62 8.34
CA CYS A 86 9.62 11.77 8.62
C CYS A 86 9.88 10.33 8.16
N HIS A 87 9.20 9.39 8.81
CA HIS A 87 9.26 7.98 8.45
C HIS A 87 7.87 7.37 8.41
N PRO A 88 7.63 6.42 7.49
CA PRO A 88 6.36 5.73 7.41
C PRO A 88 6.18 4.78 8.58
N LYS A 89 4.93 4.66 9.04
CA LYS A 89 4.49 3.69 10.05
C LYS A 89 3.28 2.95 9.52
N ILE A 90 3.32 1.63 9.61
CA ILE A 90 2.19 0.76 9.25
C ILE A 90 1.68 0.08 10.49
N ARG A 91 0.39 0.22 10.75
CA ARG A 91 -0.29 -0.39 11.89
C ARG A 91 -1.50 -1.19 11.43
N ILE A 92 -1.69 -2.38 11.99
CA ILE A 92 -2.87 -3.20 11.77
C ILE A 92 -4.08 -2.55 12.47
N GLU A 93 -5.16 -2.34 11.73
CA GLU A 93 -6.40 -1.74 12.23
C GLU A 93 -7.57 -2.71 12.33
N SER A 94 -7.60 -3.77 11.52
CA SER A 94 -8.54 -4.89 11.70
C SER A 94 -8.18 -5.75 12.91
N GLU A 95 -9.10 -6.55 13.40
CA GLU A 95 -8.81 -7.49 14.51
C GLU A 95 -7.58 -8.35 14.21
N GLN A 96 -7.53 -8.88 13.00
CA GLN A 96 -6.41 -9.62 12.46
C GLN A 96 -6.14 -9.20 11.02
N ALA A 97 -4.88 -9.33 10.60
CA ALA A 97 -4.47 -9.21 9.23
C ALA A 97 -3.62 -10.41 8.82
N GLU A 98 -3.83 -10.86 7.59
CA GLU A 98 -3.02 -11.89 6.95
C GLU A 98 -2.06 -11.21 5.97
N LEU A 99 -0.76 -11.46 6.15
CA LEU A 99 0.31 -10.80 5.41
C LEU A 99 1.31 -11.83 4.91
N TYR A 100 1.97 -11.51 3.80
CA TYR A 100 3.19 -12.17 3.39
C TYR A 100 4.37 -11.24 3.66
N CYS A 101 5.47 -11.81 4.14
CA CYS A 101 6.75 -11.11 4.25
C CYS A 101 7.74 -11.78 3.29
N ILE A 102 8.23 -11.02 2.34
CA ILE A 102 9.11 -11.51 1.28
C ILE A 102 10.39 -10.69 1.21
N SER A 103 11.48 -11.31 0.76
CA SER A 103 12.73 -10.59 0.53
C SER A 103 12.56 -9.57 -0.60
N LYS A 104 12.89 -8.32 -0.34
CA LYS A 104 12.82 -7.22 -1.30
C LYS A 104 13.73 -7.48 -2.50
N GLU A 105 14.94 -7.96 -2.26
CA GLU A 105 15.89 -8.31 -3.32
C GLU A 105 15.35 -9.40 -4.24
N LYS A 106 14.83 -10.49 -3.67
CA LYS A 106 14.25 -11.60 -4.45
C LYS A 106 13.03 -11.14 -5.25
N PHE A 107 12.19 -10.30 -4.65
CA PHE A 107 11.02 -9.75 -5.33
C PHE A 107 11.41 -8.93 -6.56
N TYR A 108 12.31 -7.96 -6.42
CA TYR A 108 12.73 -7.12 -7.55
C TYR A 108 13.53 -7.88 -8.60
N LYS A 109 14.31 -8.89 -8.19
CA LYS A 109 14.94 -9.80 -9.16
C LYS A 109 13.89 -10.51 -10.00
N ARG A 110 12.83 -11.01 -9.35
CA ARG A 110 11.73 -11.68 -10.06
C ARG A 110 10.93 -10.74 -10.95
N VAL A 111 10.72 -9.50 -10.53
CA VAL A 111 10.07 -8.47 -11.35
C VAL A 111 10.80 -8.27 -12.68
N LYS A 112 12.13 -8.32 -12.69
CA LYS A 112 12.92 -8.19 -13.93
C LYS A 112 12.80 -9.41 -14.86
N GLU A 113 12.49 -10.58 -14.32
CA GLU A 113 12.43 -11.84 -15.05
C GLU A 113 11.01 -12.25 -15.47
N ASP A 114 9.98 -11.70 -14.83
CA ASP A 114 8.57 -12.07 -15.00
C ASP A 114 7.74 -10.87 -15.48
N ALA A 115 7.34 -10.93 -16.76
CA ALA A 115 6.56 -9.86 -17.38
C ALA A 115 5.21 -9.60 -16.69
N ASN A 116 4.56 -10.62 -16.13
CA ASN A 116 3.29 -10.46 -15.42
C ASN A 116 3.49 -9.69 -14.11
N LEU A 117 4.56 -10.00 -13.38
CA LEU A 117 4.88 -9.32 -12.13
C LEU A 117 5.33 -7.88 -12.39
N GLN A 118 6.12 -7.65 -13.44
CA GLN A 118 6.49 -6.31 -13.88
C GLN A 118 5.26 -5.47 -14.25
N ASN A 119 4.33 -6.04 -15.01
CA ASN A 119 3.08 -5.38 -15.38
C ASN A 119 2.21 -5.05 -14.15
N TYR A 120 2.19 -5.93 -13.15
CA TYR A 120 1.53 -5.65 -11.88
C TYR A 120 2.11 -4.42 -11.19
N VAL A 121 3.43 -4.34 -11.05
CA VAL A 121 4.11 -3.21 -10.39
C VAL A 121 3.85 -1.91 -11.14
N ASP A 122 3.98 -1.91 -12.47
CA ASP A 122 3.71 -0.74 -13.30
C ASP A 122 2.26 -0.27 -13.18
N THR A 123 1.31 -1.20 -13.21
CA THR A 123 -0.13 -0.92 -13.05
C THR A 123 -0.43 -0.39 -11.65
N TYR A 124 0.22 -0.93 -10.63
CA TYR A 124 0.09 -0.47 -9.26
C TYR A 124 0.44 1.01 -9.14
N TYR A 125 1.61 1.41 -9.62
CA TYR A 125 2.04 2.81 -9.57
C TYR A 125 1.18 3.73 -10.43
N ARG A 126 0.76 3.30 -11.62
CA ARG A 126 -0.16 4.09 -12.46
C ARG A 126 -1.49 4.36 -11.77
N ASN A 127 -2.06 3.35 -11.12
CA ASN A 127 -3.32 3.51 -10.40
C ASN A 127 -3.18 4.46 -9.21
N ARG A 128 -2.06 4.38 -8.49
CA ARG A 128 -1.76 5.31 -7.39
C ARG A 128 -1.58 6.74 -7.89
N LEU A 129 -0.89 6.92 -9.02
CA LEU A 129 -0.72 8.23 -9.65
C LEU A 129 -2.07 8.82 -10.10
N LYS A 130 -2.90 8.04 -10.77
CA LYS A 130 -4.25 8.47 -11.16
C LYS A 130 -5.08 8.91 -9.97
N LEU A 131 -5.05 8.15 -8.88
CA LEU A 131 -5.77 8.47 -7.66
C LEU A 131 -5.27 9.78 -7.04
N ALA A 132 -3.95 9.99 -6.99
CA ALA A 132 -3.33 11.22 -6.51
C ALA A 132 -3.75 12.43 -7.36
N ILE A 133 -3.68 12.31 -8.68
CA ILE A 133 -4.08 13.37 -9.62
C ILE A 133 -5.58 13.69 -9.48
N THR A 134 -6.43 12.66 -9.33
CA THR A 134 -7.87 12.87 -9.14
C THR A 134 -8.15 13.64 -7.86
N ARG A 135 -7.46 13.32 -6.77
CA ARG A 135 -7.58 14.06 -5.49
C ARG A 135 -7.13 15.51 -5.64
N GLU A 136 -6.01 15.73 -6.33
CA GLU A 136 -5.48 17.06 -6.62
C GLU A 136 -6.47 17.88 -7.44
N GLN A 137 -7.05 17.31 -8.49
CA GLN A 137 -8.10 17.94 -9.29
C GLN A 137 -9.31 18.34 -8.46
N VAL A 138 -9.81 17.44 -7.61
CA VAL A 138 -10.95 17.74 -6.71
C VAL A 138 -10.62 18.88 -5.75
N MET A 139 -9.41 18.92 -5.20
CA MET A 139 -8.96 20.00 -4.32
C MET A 139 -8.84 21.34 -5.03
N ILE A 140 -8.40 21.36 -6.28
CA ILE A 140 -8.23 22.60 -7.09
C ILE A 140 -9.57 23.11 -7.60
N MET A 141 -10.43 22.20 -8.10
CA MET A 141 -11.69 22.57 -8.77
C MET A 141 -12.81 22.93 -7.80
N ASN A 142 -12.73 22.49 -6.56
CA ASN A 142 -13.75 22.74 -5.55
C ASN A 142 -13.21 23.69 -4.47
N SER A 143 -14.12 24.51 -3.88
CA SER A 143 -13.80 25.20 -2.64
C SER A 143 -13.40 24.20 -1.56
N LYS A 144 -12.75 24.67 -0.47
CA LYS A 144 -12.40 23.78 0.66
C LYS A 144 -13.60 22.97 1.15
N ALA A 145 -14.77 23.57 1.23
CA ALA A 145 -16.02 22.89 1.59
C ALA A 145 -16.43 21.86 0.54
N GLY A 146 -16.34 22.19 -0.75
CA GLY A 146 -16.64 21.27 -1.84
C GLY A 146 -15.70 20.08 -1.90
N ALA A 147 -14.41 20.28 -1.62
CA ALA A 147 -13.43 19.19 -1.53
C ALA A 147 -13.78 18.21 -0.38
N VAL A 148 -14.16 18.72 0.78
CA VAL A 148 -14.61 17.89 1.92
C VAL A 148 -15.88 17.13 1.56
N CYS A 149 -16.87 17.79 0.94
CA CYS A 149 -18.10 17.12 0.50
C CYS A 149 -17.81 16.01 -0.52
N SER A 150 -16.95 16.25 -1.50
CA SER A 150 -16.55 15.22 -2.48
C SER A 150 -15.84 14.02 -1.85
N TRP A 151 -15.28 14.20 -0.67
CA TRP A 151 -14.62 13.13 0.08
C TRP A 151 -15.64 12.27 0.85
N LEU A 152 -16.76 12.85 1.25
CA LEU A 152 -17.80 12.18 2.05
C LEU A 152 -18.83 11.45 1.18
N TYR A 153 -18.93 11.77 -0.10
CA TYR A 153 -19.86 11.19 -1.07
C TYR A 153 -19.14 10.45 -2.19
#